data_af9457830ba15e20739a50fca5dea7d4
#
_entry.id   af9457830ba15e20739a50fca5dea7d4
#
_cell.length_a   1.000
_cell.length_b   1.000
_cell.length_c   1.000
_cell.angle_alpha   90.00
_cell.angle_beta   90.00
_cell.angle_gamma   90.00
#
_symmetry.space_group_name_H-M   'P 1'
#
loop_
_entity.id
_entity.type
_entity.pdbx_description
1 polymer ?
#
loop_
_entity_poly.entity_id
_entity_poly.type
_entity_poly.pdbx_seq_one_letter_code
_entity_poly.pdbx_strand_id
1 'polypeptide(L)'
;ILHGEKVDNPADGVGAASIATFVPKDRALSPMEIRLMYRQMESVATYPTIRLALRMILLTLVRKSELIEATWGEVDFENATWTIPKSRRKGRNPHVVYLSRQAVDIFVALHTCAAGSRFVLPSRYDADRCMSKATLNRVTQIVSERAKAAGLPLEPFTVHDLRRTGSTLLNEVGFNGDWIEKCLAHEDGRSSRSVYNKAEYAEPRRHMLQEWANMVDAWVEGGVYAPTLLPSNTVVPVLSASV
;
A
#
# COMPACT_ATOMS: atom_id res chain seq x y z
N ILE A 1 -3.26 15.08 -56.12
CA ILE A 1 -1.87 14.75 -55.71
C ILE A 1 -1.49 15.83 -54.70
N LEU A 2 -1.63 15.56 -53.44
CA LEU A 2 -1.20 16.44 -52.34
C LEU A 2 0.29 16.20 -52.14
N HIS A 3 1.08 17.22 -52.39
CA HIS A 3 2.47 17.25 -51.99
C HIS A 3 2.51 17.26 -50.46
N GLY A 4 2.96 16.16 -49.85
CA GLY A 4 3.25 16.11 -48.43
C GLY A 4 4.47 16.97 -48.15
N GLU A 5 4.29 18.20 -47.67
CA GLU A 5 5.36 18.95 -47.03
C GLU A 5 5.81 18.15 -45.80
N LYS A 6 7.09 17.81 -45.73
CA LYS A 6 7.73 17.28 -44.55
C LYS A 6 7.68 18.38 -43.50
N VAL A 7 6.70 18.33 -42.61
CA VAL A 7 6.70 19.19 -41.43
C VAL A 7 7.71 18.57 -40.46
N ASP A 8 8.80 19.29 -40.21
CA ASP A 8 9.77 18.88 -39.19
C ASP A 8 9.07 18.81 -37.86
N ASN A 9 9.15 17.65 -37.20
CA ASN A 9 8.57 17.45 -35.88
C ASN A 9 9.31 18.39 -34.89
N PRO A 10 8.63 19.37 -34.28
CA PRO A 10 9.28 20.31 -33.36
C PRO A 10 9.89 19.61 -32.13
N ALA A 11 9.62 18.33 -31.91
CA ALA A 11 10.26 17.54 -30.87
C ALA A 11 11.59 16.89 -31.29
N ASP A 12 11.96 16.88 -32.59
CA ASP A 12 13.20 16.23 -33.06
C ASP A 12 14.48 16.95 -32.59
N GLY A 13 14.36 18.24 -32.21
CA GLY A 13 15.44 19.02 -31.63
C GLY A 13 15.60 18.90 -30.11
N VAL A 14 14.64 18.20 -29.43
CA VAL A 14 14.67 18.05 -27.97
C VAL A 14 15.32 16.72 -27.64
N GLY A 15 16.64 16.73 -27.44
CA GLY A 15 17.35 15.53 -26.99
C GLY A 15 16.83 15.07 -25.64
N ALA A 16 16.84 13.75 -25.39
CA ALA A 16 16.40 13.15 -24.12
C ALA A 16 17.05 13.79 -22.87
N ALA A 17 18.19 14.45 -23.03
CA ALA A 17 18.89 15.18 -21.96
C ALA A 17 18.24 16.53 -21.60
N SER A 18 17.33 17.08 -22.40
CA SER A 18 16.62 18.34 -22.12
C SER A 18 15.27 18.13 -21.45
N ILE A 19 14.80 16.88 -21.38
CA ILE A 19 13.67 16.50 -20.55
C ILE A 19 14.21 16.38 -19.12
N ALA A 20 13.65 17.15 -18.17
CA ALA A 20 14.06 17.16 -16.78
C ALA A 20 14.29 15.72 -16.30
N THR A 21 15.53 15.44 -15.88
CA THR A 21 15.89 14.11 -15.36
C THR A 21 14.97 13.80 -14.20
N PHE A 22 14.10 12.81 -14.37
CA PHE A 22 13.27 12.30 -13.29
C PHE A 22 14.19 11.64 -12.26
N VAL A 23 14.46 12.36 -11.17
CA VAL A 23 15.14 11.79 -10.01
C VAL A 23 14.07 11.03 -9.20
N PRO A 24 14.10 9.71 -9.17
CA PRO A 24 13.17 8.94 -8.32
C PRO A 24 13.34 9.43 -6.88
N LYS A 25 12.28 9.95 -6.28
CA LYS A 25 12.28 10.24 -4.84
C LYS A 25 12.24 8.89 -4.11
N ASP A 26 13.38 8.48 -3.59
CA ASP A 26 13.50 7.25 -2.81
C ASP A 26 13.30 7.60 -1.33
N ARG A 27 12.02 7.56 -0.90
CA ARG A 27 11.62 8.02 0.42
C ARG A 27 10.87 6.95 1.20
N ALA A 28 11.31 6.69 2.43
CA ALA A 28 10.58 5.99 3.48
C ALA A 28 10.35 6.97 4.65
N LEU A 29 9.18 6.94 5.25
CA LEU A 29 8.87 7.72 6.44
C LEU A 29 9.50 7.05 7.68
N SER A 30 10.09 7.85 8.55
CA SER A 30 10.50 7.40 9.88
C SER A 30 9.28 7.14 10.79
N PRO A 31 9.43 6.41 11.90
CA PRO A 31 8.36 6.24 12.90
C PRO A 31 7.78 7.57 13.40
N MET A 32 8.63 8.57 13.60
CA MET A 32 8.21 9.92 14.00
C MET A 32 7.36 10.59 12.91
N GLU A 33 7.75 10.47 11.64
CA GLU A 33 7.00 11.03 10.53
C GLU A 33 5.66 10.32 10.31
N ILE A 34 5.57 9.00 10.56
CA ILE A 34 4.30 8.26 10.58
C ILE A 34 3.37 8.88 11.63
N ARG A 35 3.84 9.10 12.84
CA ARG A 35 3.07 9.74 13.92
C ARG A 35 2.60 11.14 13.51
N LEU A 36 3.49 11.96 12.95
CA LEU A 36 3.14 13.31 12.50
C LEU A 36 2.12 13.27 11.36
N MET A 37 2.27 12.36 10.40
CA MET A 37 1.30 12.14 9.33
C MET A 37 -0.09 11.84 9.88
N TYR A 38 -0.23 10.93 10.85
CA TYR A 38 -1.52 10.60 11.44
C TYR A 38 -2.14 11.79 12.14
N ARG A 39 -1.38 12.53 12.96
CA ARG A 39 -1.85 13.74 13.64
C ARG A 39 -2.30 14.81 12.66
N GLN A 40 -1.54 15.03 11.59
CA GLN A 40 -1.91 16.01 10.57
C GLN A 40 -3.16 15.57 9.80
N MET A 41 -3.33 14.27 9.50
CA MET A 41 -4.55 13.76 8.87
C MET A 41 -5.81 14.00 9.69
N GLU A 42 -5.75 13.98 11.01
CA GLU A 42 -6.90 14.28 11.88
C GLU A 42 -7.37 15.73 11.73
N SER A 43 -6.44 16.66 11.50
CA SER A 43 -6.72 18.08 11.33
C SER A 43 -7.16 18.47 9.92
N VAL A 44 -6.98 17.60 8.92
CA VAL A 44 -7.40 17.86 7.53
C VAL A 44 -8.90 17.65 7.38
N ALA A 45 -9.58 18.64 6.82
CA ALA A 45 -11.00 18.52 6.45
C ALA A 45 -11.15 17.53 5.28
N THR A 46 -11.26 16.26 5.61
CA THR A 46 -11.46 15.18 4.64
C THR A 46 -12.41 14.12 5.19
N TYR A 47 -12.95 13.28 4.30
CA TYR A 47 -13.82 12.18 4.72
C TYR A 47 -13.02 11.14 5.52
N PRO A 48 -13.61 10.57 6.59
CA PRO A 48 -12.96 9.52 7.39
C PRO A 48 -12.46 8.34 6.53
N THR A 49 -13.21 7.97 5.50
CA THR A 49 -12.86 6.88 4.57
C THR A 49 -11.52 7.09 3.86
N ILE A 50 -11.10 8.35 3.62
CA ILE A 50 -9.82 8.68 2.99
C ILE A 50 -8.67 8.44 3.97
N ARG A 51 -8.84 8.82 5.25
CA ARG A 51 -7.86 8.54 6.31
C ARG A 51 -7.69 7.04 6.50
N LEU A 52 -8.81 6.30 6.55
CA LEU A 52 -8.81 4.85 6.64
C LEU A 52 -8.12 4.20 5.44
N ALA A 53 -8.33 4.73 4.22
CA ALA A 53 -7.67 4.22 3.02
C ALA A 53 -6.14 4.41 3.05
N LEU A 54 -5.65 5.57 3.49
CA LEU A 54 -4.19 5.81 3.63
C LEU A 54 -3.58 4.90 4.69
N ARG A 55 -4.28 4.71 5.82
CA ARG A 55 -3.88 3.77 6.86
C ARG A 55 -3.85 2.32 6.34
N MET A 56 -4.86 1.90 5.58
CA MET A 56 -4.93 0.58 4.96
C MET A 56 -3.74 0.31 4.04
N ILE A 57 -3.34 1.28 3.20
CA ILE A 57 -2.18 1.14 2.30
C ILE A 57 -0.89 0.96 3.10
N LEU A 58 -0.70 1.72 4.19
CA LEU A 58 0.46 1.57 5.07
C LEU A 58 0.51 0.19 5.73
N LEU A 59 -0.63 -0.31 6.23
CA LEU A 59 -0.69 -1.58 6.96
C LEU A 59 -0.59 -2.81 6.06
N THR A 60 -1.11 -2.74 4.83
CA THR A 60 -1.19 -3.89 3.92
C THR A 60 -0.15 -3.91 2.81
N LEU A 61 0.57 -2.81 2.62
CA LEU A 61 1.58 -2.63 1.58
C LEU A 61 1.05 -2.81 0.14
N VAL A 62 -0.25 -2.72 -0.08
CA VAL A 62 -0.87 -2.83 -1.41
C VAL A 62 -0.67 -1.58 -2.25
N ARG A 63 -0.87 -1.70 -3.55
CA ARG A 63 -0.87 -0.53 -4.44
C ARG A 63 -2.15 0.29 -4.26
N LYS A 64 -2.03 1.59 -4.40
CA LYS A 64 -3.17 2.52 -4.33
C LYS A 64 -4.35 2.10 -5.22
N SER A 65 -4.08 1.70 -6.45
CA SER A 65 -5.13 1.26 -7.39
C SER A 65 -5.79 -0.04 -6.94
N GLU A 66 -5.04 -0.94 -6.33
CA GLU A 66 -5.57 -2.20 -5.82
C GLU A 66 -6.62 -1.96 -4.73
N LEU A 67 -6.37 -1.01 -3.82
CA LEU A 67 -7.33 -0.66 -2.77
C LEU A 67 -8.52 0.16 -3.32
N ILE A 68 -8.27 1.16 -4.15
CA ILE A 68 -9.35 2.02 -4.68
C ILE A 68 -10.37 1.22 -5.48
N GLU A 69 -9.92 0.24 -6.24
CA GLU A 69 -10.78 -0.60 -7.09
C GLU A 69 -11.28 -1.86 -6.37
N ALA A 70 -11.00 -2.01 -5.06
CA ALA A 70 -11.41 -3.17 -4.28
C ALA A 70 -12.94 -3.26 -4.15
N THR A 71 -13.43 -4.49 -4.15
CA THR A 71 -14.85 -4.80 -3.92
C THR A 71 -14.99 -5.68 -2.69
N TRP A 72 -16.17 -5.64 -2.07
CA TRP A 72 -16.44 -6.44 -0.86
C TRP A 72 -16.36 -7.94 -1.10
N GLY A 73 -16.65 -8.41 -2.32
CA GLY A 73 -16.50 -9.83 -2.69
C GLY A 73 -15.07 -10.36 -2.67
N GLU A 74 -14.07 -9.47 -2.52
CA GLU A 74 -12.66 -9.84 -2.43
C GLU A 74 -12.19 -10.01 -0.98
N VAL A 75 -12.99 -9.58 0.01
CA VAL A 75 -12.64 -9.56 1.45
C VAL A 75 -13.31 -10.72 2.17
N ASP A 76 -12.51 -11.58 2.74
CA ASP A 76 -12.95 -12.68 3.61
C ASP A 76 -12.64 -12.28 5.07
N PHE A 77 -13.68 -11.87 5.77
CA PHE A 77 -13.59 -11.45 7.18
C PHE A 77 -13.34 -12.62 8.12
N GLU A 78 -13.83 -13.81 7.77
CA GLU A 78 -13.69 -15.01 8.57
C GLU A 78 -12.24 -15.48 8.64
N ASN A 79 -11.57 -15.50 7.48
CA ASN A 79 -10.18 -15.88 7.36
C ASN A 79 -9.21 -14.69 7.47
N ALA A 80 -9.71 -13.47 7.66
CA ALA A 80 -8.92 -12.24 7.69
C ALA A 80 -7.99 -12.13 6.46
N THR A 81 -8.56 -12.27 5.26
CA THR A 81 -7.83 -12.16 3.99
C THR A 81 -8.54 -11.26 3.00
N TRP A 82 -7.76 -10.62 2.14
CA TRP A 82 -8.24 -9.88 0.98
C TRP A 82 -7.56 -10.42 -0.27
N THR A 83 -8.34 -11.00 -1.18
CA THR A 83 -7.82 -11.59 -2.41
C THR A 83 -8.02 -10.65 -3.59
N ILE A 84 -6.94 -10.03 -4.04
CA ILE A 84 -6.92 -9.16 -5.21
C ILE A 84 -6.88 -10.06 -6.46
N PRO A 85 -7.92 -10.03 -7.32
CA PRO A 85 -8.00 -10.91 -8.48
C PRO A 85 -6.95 -10.56 -9.54
N LYS A 86 -6.53 -11.55 -10.31
CA LYS A 86 -5.58 -11.41 -11.41
C LYS A 86 -5.97 -10.31 -12.40
N SER A 87 -7.26 -10.18 -12.70
CA SER A 87 -7.78 -9.19 -13.67
C SER A 87 -7.46 -7.73 -13.31
N ARG A 88 -7.22 -7.44 -12.04
CA ARG A 88 -6.87 -6.09 -11.54
C ARG A 88 -5.38 -5.89 -11.27
N ARG A 89 -4.55 -6.86 -11.65
CA ARG A 89 -3.09 -6.83 -11.42
C ARG A 89 -2.31 -6.95 -12.72
N LYS A 90 -1.08 -6.47 -12.70
CA LYS A 90 -0.12 -6.71 -13.78
C LYS A 90 0.49 -8.12 -13.71
N GLY A 91 0.36 -8.80 -12.57
CA GLY A 91 0.91 -10.11 -12.32
C GLY A 91 0.08 -11.26 -12.90
N ARG A 92 0.66 -12.47 -12.89
CA ARG A 92 0.04 -13.68 -13.48
C ARG A 92 -0.96 -14.36 -12.55
N ASN A 93 -0.84 -14.17 -11.23
CA ASN A 93 -1.63 -14.85 -10.20
C ASN A 93 -2.43 -13.85 -9.37
N PRO A 94 -3.55 -14.25 -8.72
CA PRO A 94 -4.19 -13.44 -7.71
C PRO A 94 -3.22 -13.18 -6.55
N HIS A 95 -3.45 -12.11 -5.79
CA HIS A 95 -2.63 -11.76 -4.64
C HIS A 95 -3.46 -11.82 -3.36
N VAL A 96 -3.07 -12.72 -2.46
CA VAL A 96 -3.67 -12.81 -1.12
C VAL A 96 -2.92 -11.88 -0.17
N VAL A 97 -3.65 -10.91 0.38
CA VAL A 97 -3.22 -10.02 1.45
C VAL A 97 -3.75 -10.56 2.76
N TYR A 98 -2.88 -10.86 3.71
CA TYR A 98 -3.26 -11.24 5.06
C TYR A 98 -3.53 -9.98 5.88
N LEU A 99 -4.66 -9.95 6.56
CA LEU A 99 -5.10 -8.76 7.29
C LEU A 99 -4.73 -8.87 8.76
N SER A 100 -4.05 -7.84 9.28
CA SER A 100 -3.92 -7.65 10.72
C SER A 100 -5.30 -7.30 11.33
N ARG A 101 -5.46 -7.42 12.64
CA ARG A 101 -6.68 -6.99 13.35
C ARG A 101 -7.04 -5.56 12.99
N GLN A 102 -6.07 -4.66 12.99
CA GLN A 102 -6.27 -3.25 12.64
C GLN A 102 -6.75 -3.07 11.20
N ALA A 103 -6.27 -3.89 10.26
CA ALA A 103 -6.73 -3.83 8.87
C ALA A 103 -8.17 -4.37 8.73
N VAL A 104 -8.54 -5.40 9.47
CA VAL A 104 -9.92 -5.90 9.55
C VAL A 104 -10.84 -4.81 10.11
N ASP A 105 -10.46 -4.15 11.21
CA ASP A 105 -11.24 -3.06 11.82
C ASP A 105 -11.46 -1.90 10.83
N ILE A 106 -10.44 -1.58 10.04
CA ILE A 106 -10.57 -0.57 8.97
C ILE A 106 -11.57 -1.02 7.91
N PHE A 107 -11.52 -2.28 7.45
CA PHE A 107 -12.51 -2.78 6.49
C PHE A 107 -13.92 -2.77 7.06
N VAL A 108 -14.13 -3.12 8.32
CA VAL A 108 -15.42 -3.02 9.00
C VAL A 108 -15.93 -1.58 9.02
N ALA A 109 -15.07 -0.63 9.39
CA ALA A 109 -15.42 0.79 9.38
C ALA A 109 -15.75 1.31 7.97
N LEU A 110 -14.99 0.90 6.96
CA LEU A 110 -15.25 1.24 5.56
C LEU A 110 -16.56 0.62 5.05
N HIS A 111 -16.88 -0.61 5.47
CA HIS A 111 -18.12 -1.27 5.11
C HIS A 111 -19.34 -0.50 5.61
N THR A 112 -19.29 0.00 6.84
CA THR A 112 -20.32 0.86 7.42
C THR A 112 -20.51 2.15 6.61
N CYS A 113 -19.45 2.69 6.04
CA CYS A 113 -19.48 3.92 5.24
C CYS A 113 -19.84 3.71 3.77
N ALA A 114 -19.87 2.46 3.28
CA ALA A 114 -20.03 2.16 1.84
C ALA A 114 -21.47 2.31 1.33
N ALA A 115 -22.47 2.45 2.24
CA ALA A 115 -23.87 2.67 1.93
C ALA A 115 -24.44 1.69 0.85
N GLY A 116 -24.05 0.42 0.92
CA GLY A 116 -24.51 -0.63 0.00
C GLY A 116 -23.75 -0.69 -1.34
N SER A 117 -22.76 0.16 -1.59
CA SER A 117 -21.92 0.04 -2.77
C SER A 117 -21.13 -1.28 -2.77
N ARG A 118 -20.92 -1.84 -3.95
CA ARG A 118 -20.01 -2.99 -4.12
C ARG A 118 -18.54 -2.66 -3.89
N PHE A 119 -18.15 -1.38 -3.99
CA PHE A 119 -16.78 -0.93 -3.80
C PHE A 119 -16.48 -0.65 -2.34
N VAL A 120 -15.27 -0.97 -1.91
CA VAL A 120 -14.75 -0.63 -0.58
C VAL A 120 -14.63 0.88 -0.41
N LEU A 121 -14.22 1.57 -1.48
CA LEU A 121 -14.07 3.01 -1.53
C LEU A 121 -14.91 3.57 -2.68
N PRO A 122 -16.23 3.70 -2.50
CA PRO A 122 -17.09 4.25 -3.54
C PRO A 122 -16.82 5.73 -3.80
N SER A 123 -17.13 6.17 -5.00
CA SER A 123 -17.20 7.60 -5.32
C SER A 123 -18.37 8.24 -4.56
N ARG A 124 -18.15 9.43 -4.06
CA ARG A 124 -19.20 10.21 -3.38
C ARG A 124 -20.31 10.68 -4.32
N TYR A 125 -20.08 10.64 -5.62
CA TYR A 125 -21.03 11.09 -6.64
C TYR A 125 -21.79 9.95 -7.33
N ASP A 126 -21.23 8.74 -7.26
CA ASP A 126 -21.77 7.58 -7.97
C ASP A 126 -21.34 6.31 -7.21
N ALA A 127 -22.28 5.66 -6.55
CA ALA A 127 -22.02 4.46 -5.74
C ALA A 127 -21.58 3.25 -6.59
N ASP A 128 -21.85 3.29 -7.92
CA ASP A 128 -21.44 2.24 -8.86
C ASP A 128 -20.02 2.44 -9.40
N ARG A 129 -19.35 3.48 -8.95
CA ARG A 129 -17.94 3.76 -9.27
C ARG A 129 -17.08 3.81 -8.03
N CYS A 130 -15.82 3.43 -8.20
CA CYS A 130 -14.83 3.61 -7.14
C CYS A 130 -14.36 5.08 -7.05
N MET A 131 -13.77 5.42 -5.92
CA MET A 131 -13.13 6.72 -5.66
C MET A 131 -12.10 7.09 -6.75
N SER A 132 -11.93 8.38 -7.01
CA SER A 132 -10.88 8.87 -7.92
C SER A 132 -9.48 8.56 -7.39
N LYS A 133 -8.60 8.09 -8.28
CA LYS A 133 -7.18 7.83 -7.95
C LYS A 133 -6.40 9.08 -7.51
N ALA A 134 -6.88 10.27 -7.86
CA ALA A 134 -6.28 11.55 -7.45
C ALA A 134 -6.58 11.90 -5.99
N THR A 135 -7.68 11.40 -5.41
CA THR A 135 -8.15 11.78 -4.08
C THR A 135 -7.10 11.53 -2.98
N LEU A 136 -6.52 10.34 -2.95
CA LEU A 136 -5.50 10.00 -1.93
C LEU A 136 -4.23 10.85 -2.09
N ASN A 137 -3.80 11.12 -3.32
CA ASN A 137 -2.63 11.97 -3.59
C ASN A 137 -2.88 13.41 -3.10
N ARG A 138 -4.11 13.92 -3.30
CA ARG A 138 -4.45 15.27 -2.84
C ARG A 138 -4.36 15.38 -1.32
N VAL A 139 -4.82 14.37 -0.59
CA VAL A 139 -4.74 14.39 0.88
C VAL A 139 -3.31 14.29 1.38
N THR A 140 -2.46 13.43 0.80
CA THR A 140 -1.03 13.40 1.20
C THR A 140 -0.34 14.73 0.93
N GLN A 141 -0.68 15.41 -0.16
CA GLN A 141 -0.17 16.75 -0.46
C GLN A 141 -0.61 17.77 0.59
N ILE A 142 -1.91 17.82 0.95
CA ILE A 142 -2.43 18.73 1.97
C ILE A 142 -1.77 18.48 3.32
N VAL A 143 -1.59 17.22 3.71
CA VAL A 143 -0.89 16.84 4.95
C VAL A 143 0.54 17.38 4.96
N SER A 144 1.27 17.22 3.86
CA SER A 144 2.64 17.73 3.72
C SER A 144 2.71 19.26 3.76
N GLU A 145 1.80 19.93 3.05
CA GLU A 145 1.71 21.41 3.04
C GLU A 145 1.42 21.97 4.44
N ARG A 146 0.52 21.33 5.18
CA ARG A 146 0.19 21.73 6.56
C ARG A 146 1.34 21.49 7.53
N ALA A 147 1.99 20.34 7.43
CA ALA A 147 3.15 20.04 8.25
C ALA A 147 4.26 21.08 8.03
N LYS A 148 4.53 21.42 6.77
CA LYS A 148 5.49 22.46 6.39
C LYS A 148 5.09 23.83 6.96
N ALA A 149 3.83 24.22 6.84
CA ALA A 149 3.33 25.49 7.36
C ALA A 149 3.42 25.58 8.90
N ALA A 150 3.31 24.43 9.57
CA ALA A 150 3.44 24.31 11.03
C ALA A 150 4.90 24.12 11.50
N GLY A 151 5.89 24.13 10.60
CA GLY A 151 7.29 23.90 10.94
C GLY A 151 7.59 22.48 11.47
N LEU A 152 6.74 21.49 11.15
CA LEU A 152 6.91 20.12 11.60
C LEU A 152 7.89 19.37 10.71
N PRO A 153 8.71 18.47 11.27
CA PRO A 153 9.68 17.67 10.53
C PRO A 153 9.00 16.49 9.80
N LEU A 154 8.09 16.79 8.90
CA LEU A 154 7.44 15.83 7.99
C LEU A 154 7.68 16.31 6.56
N GLU A 155 8.64 15.70 5.91
CA GLU A 155 8.95 16.00 4.51
C GLU A 155 7.81 15.55 3.58
N PRO A 156 7.65 16.18 2.41
CA PRO A 156 6.64 15.77 1.42
C PRO A 156 6.75 14.29 1.04
N PHE A 157 5.63 13.61 1.03
CA PHE A 157 5.52 12.20 0.71
C PHE A 157 4.33 11.91 -0.21
N THR A 158 4.36 10.77 -0.86
CA THR A 158 3.31 10.27 -1.75
C THR A 158 2.62 9.04 -1.15
N VAL A 159 1.48 8.66 -1.71
CA VAL A 159 0.81 7.39 -1.33
C VAL A 159 1.71 6.18 -1.58
N HIS A 160 2.58 6.23 -2.60
CA HIS A 160 3.52 5.14 -2.90
C HIS A 160 4.61 5.01 -1.83
N ASP A 161 5.02 6.12 -1.23
CA ASP A 161 6.03 6.13 -0.18
C ASP A 161 5.54 5.43 1.09
N LEU A 162 4.22 5.38 1.36
CA LEU A 162 3.67 4.59 2.48
C LEU A 162 3.98 3.09 2.32
N ARG A 163 3.86 2.58 1.10
CA ARG A 163 4.19 1.19 0.80
C ARG A 163 5.71 0.94 0.90
N ARG A 164 6.52 1.87 0.41
CA ARG A 164 7.97 1.82 0.55
C ARG A 164 8.39 1.89 2.02
N THR A 165 7.75 2.74 2.82
CA THR A 165 7.95 2.85 4.26
C THR A 165 7.81 1.50 4.95
N GLY A 166 6.71 0.80 4.70
CA GLY A 166 6.52 -0.52 5.30
C GLY A 166 7.59 -1.52 4.86
N SER A 167 7.94 -1.56 3.57
CA SER A 167 9.01 -2.42 3.08
C SER A 167 10.36 -2.11 3.74
N THR A 168 10.74 -0.83 3.81
CA THR A 168 12.02 -0.41 4.39
C THR A 168 12.09 -0.75 5.88
N LEU A 169 11.10 -0.34 6.66
CA LEU A 169 11.12 -0.53 8.11
C LEU A 169 11.02 -2.00 8.51
N LEU A 170 10.26 -2.82 7.78
CA LEU A 170 10.22 -4.28 8.01
C LEU A 170 11.57 -4.95 7.74
N ASN A 171 12.30 -4.51 6.70
CA ASN A 171 13.66 -5.00 6.44
C ASN A 171 14.64 -4.55 7.53
N GLU A 172 14.58 -3.29 7.97
CA GLU A 172 15.44 -2.74 9.03
C GLU A 172 15.26 -3.45 10.37
N VAL A 173 14.03 -3.85 10.68
CA VAL A 173 13.72 -4.61 11.90
C VAL A 173 14.18 -6.08 11.81
N GLY A 174 14.45 -6.59 10.60
CA GLY A 174 15.01 -7.92 10.37
C GLY A 174 14.01 -8.99 9.97
N PHE A 175 12.81 -8.63 9.48
CA PHE A 175 11.90 -9.60 8.86
C PHE A 175 12.46 -10.15 7.55
N ASN A 176 12.08 -11.37 7.22
CA ASN A 176 12.56 -12.05 6.02
C ASN A 176 12.13 -11.30 4.75
N GLY A 177 13.10 -10.91 3.91
CA GLY A 177 12.87 -10.18 2.66
C GLY A 177 11.94 -10.91 1.68
N ASP A 178 11.94 -12.25 1.63
CA ASP A 178 11.04 -13.01 0.76
C ASP A 178 9.55 -12.81 1.18
N TRP A 179 9.27 -12.69 2.48
CA TRP A 179 7.92 -12.41 2.98
C TRP A 179 7.47 -11.00 2.61
N ILE A 180 8.38 -10.04 2.72
CA ILE A 180 8.12 -8.64 2.35
C ILE A 180 7.84 -8.54 0.84
N GLU A 181 8.69 -9.14 0.00
CA GLU A 181 8.51 -9.15 -1.47
C GLU A 181 7.18 -9.81 -1.89
N LYS A 182 6.78 -10.89 -1.21
CA LYS A 182 5.47 -11.50 -1.42
C LYS A 182 4.31 -10.56 -1.04
N CYS A 183 4.44 -9.79 0.06
CA CYS A 183 3.43 -8.77 0.43
C CYS A 183 3.38 -7.62 -0.59
N LEU A 184 4.52 -7.25 -1.15
CA LEU A 184 4.61 -6.27 -2.21
C LEU A 184 4.10 -6.79 -3.56
N ALA A 185 3.87 -8.09 -3.68
CA ALA A 185 3.48 -8.72 -4.94
C ALA A 185 4.37 -8.30 -6.13
N HIS A 186 5.67 -8.22 -5.87
CA HIS A 186 6.67 -8.04 -6.91
C HIS A 186 6.86 -9.37 -7.64
N GLU A 187 6.33 -9.48 -8.83
CA GLU A 187 6.58 -10.59 -9.75
C GLU A 187 7.75 -10.21 -10.64
N ASP A 188 8.94 -10.12 -10.07
CA ASP A 188 10.13 -9.86 -10.85
C ASP A 188 10.62 -11.18 -11.49
N GLY A 189 10.20 -11.39 -12.74
CA GLY A 189 10.79 -12.43 -13.59
C GLY A 189 12.28 -12.22 -13.92
N ARG A 190 12.93 -11.29 -13.22
CA ARG A 190 14.35 -10.93 -13.40
C ARG A 190 15.28 -11.58 -12.37
N SER A 191 14.75 -12.07 -11.24
CA SER A 191 15.54 -12.79 -10.25
C SER A 191 15.35 -14.29 -10.45
N SER A 192 16.43 -15.03 -10.61
CA SER A 192 16.41 -16.50 -10.62
C SER A 192 15.73 -17.07 -9.37
N ARG A 193 15.85 -16.36 -8.23
CA ARG A 193 15.22 -16.71 -6.96
C ARG A 193 13.68 -16.64 -7.03
N SER A 194 13.09 -15.65 -7.71
CA SER A 194 11.63 -15.51 -7.86
C SER A 194 11.03 -16.56 -8.78
N VAL A 195 11.80 -17.07 -9.75
CA VAL A 195 11.36 -18.11 -10.68
C VAL A 195 11.23 -19.46 -9.96
N TYR A 196 12.11 -19.77 -9.02
CA TYR A 196 12.15 -21.06 -8.32
C TYR A 196 11.37 -21.07 -7.00
N ASN A 197 11.21 -19.93 -6.33
CA ASN A 197 10.53 -19.84 -5.03
C ASN A 197 9.01 -19.65 -5.20
N LYS A 198 8.25 -20.76 -5.17
CA LYS A 198 6.77 -20.75 -5.24
C LYS A 198 6.09 -20.71 -3.88
N ALA A 199 6.85 -20.65 -2.78
CA ALA A 199 6.29 -20.62 -1.44
C ALA A 199 5.42 -19.36 -1.22
N GLU A 200 4.27 -19.53 -0.59
CA GLU A 200 3.34 -18.42 -0.29
C GLU A 200 3.58 -17.77 1.07
N TYR A 201 4.28 -18.45 1.97
CA TYR A 201 4.62 -17.99 3.32
C TYR A 201 3.39 -17.44 4.10
N ALA A 202 2.27 -18.15 4.05
CA ALA A 202 0.99 -17.67 4.59
C ALA A 202 1.12 -17.24 6.06
N GLU A 203 1.48 -18.14 6.95
CA GLU A 203 1.57 -17.85 8.37
C GLU A 203 2.69 -16.86 8.74
N PRO A 204 3.91 -16.96 8.18
CA PRO A 204 4.94 -15.94 8.39
C PRO A 204 4.51 -14.53 7.94
N ARG A 205 3.82 -14.40 6.82
CA ARG A 205 3.32 -13.10 6.32
C ARG A 205 2.20 -12.56 7.20
N ARG A 206 1.30 -13.43 7.68
CA ARG A 206 0.23 -13.08 8.61
C ARG A 206 0.82 -12.52 9.91
N HIS A 207 1.78 -13.23 10.48
CA HIS A 207 2.50 -12.78 11.67
C HIS A 207 3.20 -11.45 11.42
N MET A 208 4.01 -11.35 10.37
CA MET A 208 4.76 -10.12 10.04
C MET A 208 3.84 -8.90 9.88
N LEU A 209 2.72 -9.03 9.18
CA LEU A 209 1.78 -7.92 8.98
C LEU A 209 1.03 -7.56 10.28
N GLN A 210 0.81 -8.51 11.20
CA GLN A 210 0.27 -8.20 12.51
C GLN A 210 1.28 -7.42 13.36
N GLU A 211 2.53 -7.86 13.39
CA GLU A 211 3.62 -7.15 14.09
C GLU A 211 3.85 -5.76 13.52
N TRP A 212 3.79 -5.63 12.18
CA TRP A 212 3.86 -4.33 11.51
C TRP A 212 2.75 -3.39 11.96
N ALA A 213 1.52 -3.88 12.03
CA ALA A 213 0.40 -3.06 12.47
C ALA A 213 0.53 -2.64 13.94
N ASN A 214 1.04 -3.52 14.80
CA ASN A 214 1.31 -3.22 16.21
C ASN A 214 2.41 -2.14 16.35
N MET A 215 3.47 -2.22 15.54
CA MET A 215 4.52 -1.20 15.50
C MET A 215 3.96 0.17 15.10
N VAL A 216 3.16 0.21 14.03
CA VAL A 216 2.54 1.47 13.53
C VAL A 216 1.65 2.08 14.60
N ASP A 217 0.81 1.29 15.28
CA ASP A 217 -0.07 1.78 16.34
C ASP A 217 0.75 2.34 17.51
N ALA A 218 1.76 1.63 17.97
CA ALA A 218 2.63 2.11 19.04
C ALA A 218 3.29 3.46 18.69
N TRP A 219 3.79 3.61 17.46
CA TRP A 219 4.39 4.88 17.04
C TRP A 219 3.37 6.03 16.96
N VAL A 220 2.16 5.75 16.48
CA VAL A 220 1.08 6.75 16.43
C VAL A 220 0.73 7.24 17.83
N GLU A 221 0.68 6.34 18.81
CA GLU A 221 0.45 6.65 20.23
C GLU A 221 1.67 7.30 20.90
N GLY A 222 2.84 7.21 20.28
CA GLY A 222 4.10 7.78 20.78
C GLY A 222 4.88 6.86 21.70
N GLY A 223 4.56 5.58 21.65
CA GLY A 223 5.29 4.50 22.30
C GLY A 223 6.33 3.85 21.40
N VAL A 224 6.91 2.78 21.94
CA VAL A 224 7.87 1.90 21.25
C VAL A 224 7.31 0.48 21.31
N TYR A 225 7.46 -0.26 20.22
CA TYR A 225 7.08 -1.66 20.13
C TYR A 225 8.24 -2.48 19.56
N ALA A 226 8.60 -3.55 20.25
CA ALA A 226 9.60 -4.51 19.78
C ALA A 226 8.87 -5.72 19.18
N PRO A 227 8.90 -5.93 17.86
CA PRO A 227 8.21 -7.03 17.22
C PRO A 227 8.87 -8.37 17.53
N THR A 228 8.06 -9.42 17.56
CA THR A 228 8.54 -10.79 17.66
C THR A 228 8.92 -11.31 16.28
N LEU A 229 10.19 -11.64 16.07
CA LEU A 229 10.66 -12.21 14.82
C LEU A 229 10.53 -13.74 14.86
N LEU A 230 9.85 -14.31 13.86
CA LEU A 230 9.82 -15.77 13.67
C LEU A 230 11.17 -16.23 13.08
N PRO A 231 11.71 -17.39 13.54
CA PRO A 231 12.87 -17.99 12.89
C PRO A 231 12.64 -18.22 11.40
N SER A 232 13.61 -17.95 10.57
CA SER A 232 13.50 -18.06 9.10
C SER A 232 13.17 -19.48 8.62
N ASN A 233 13.34 -20.51 9.47
CA ASN A 233 13.11 -21.92 9.19
C ASN A 233 11.85 -22.50 9.86
N THR A 234 10.91 -21.68 10.31
CA THR A 234 9.66 -22.22 10.87
C THR A 234 8.83 -22.84 9.74
N VAL A 235 9.08 -24.11 9.44
CA VAL A 235 8.14 -24.97 8.73
C VAL A 235 7.02 -25.23 9.70
N VAL A 236 5.91 -24.52 9.60
CA VAL A 236 4.70 -24.86 10.35
C VAL A 236 4.22 -26.22 9.81
N PRO A 237 4.10 -27.27 10.64
CA PRO A 237 3.55 -28.54 10.18
C PRO A 237 2.14 -28.27 9.63
N VAL A 238 1.92 -28.65 8.38
CA VAL A 238 0.57 -28.74 7.84
C VAL A 238 -0.12 -29.82 8.65
N LEU A 239 -1.01 -29.45 9.56
CA LEU A 239 -1.91 -30.37 10.21
C LEU A 239 -2.74 -31.01 9.09
N SER A 240 -2.39 -32.21 8.69
CA SER A 240 -3.19 -33.05 7.82
C SER A 240 -4.53 -33.22 8.53
N ALA A 241 -5.59 -32.64 7.97
CA ALA A 241 -6.94 -33.01 8.33
C ALA A 241 -7.09 -34.50 8.00
N SER A 242 -7.05 -35.32 9.03
CA SER A 242 -7.43 -36.73 8.93
C SER A 242 -8.94 -36.77 8.73
N VAL A 243 -9.35 -37.46 7.69
CA VAL A 243 -10.68 -37.84 7.20
C VAL A 243 -11.66 -38.23 8.31
#